data_92a27dce3d9e54f064545883f4db2f80
#
_entry.id   92a27dce3d9e54f064545883f4db2f80
#
_cell.length_a   1.000
_cell.length_b   1.000
_cell.length_c   1.000
_cell.angle_alpha   90.00
_cell.angle_beta   90.00
_cell.angle_gamma   90.00
#
_symmetry.space_group_name_H-M   'P 1'
#
loop_
_entity.id
_entity.type
_entity.pdbx_description
1 polymer ?
#
loop_
_entity_poly.entity_id
_entity_poly.type
_entity_poly.pdbx_seq_one_letter_code
_entity_poly.pdbx_strand_id
1 'polypeptide(L)'
;MKNWGLIFLFSFLIHTQKSHFQATAEDGFISVERQHFILNGSRYYAHGFNAYWLMYLASDPSQRYKISSAFQQAADHRLEIARTWAFRDGGFSPLQYSPGSYNEHMFQGLDFVVSEAGKYGIKLILSLVNNYEDSGGKKQYVNWARNQGQNLSSDDDFFTNSVVKGYYKNHIKAVLTRENSMTGIGYKDDPTIMAWELMNEPRNAGGANYVGSVSPGLDRRDGFLSEIYRPESLLEAGLEGFYGQSHAHQQQNNPQFQVGTDFITNNQIPDIDFATVHSYPDQWLTSQSDEAQLSFLNDWLNSHIHDVQTVLQKPLLFAEFGKSSKDAGYDTYKRDELFSTVYSATYSSARGGGAAAGGLFWQLLTEGMDDFRDGYEIVFSESPSTASLIAEQSQKLNKIREKYARVRF
;
A
#
# COMPACT_ATOMS: atom_id res chain seq x y z
N MET A 1 23.56 80.29 -8.62
CA MET A 1 22.86 79.63 -7.56
C MET A 1 22.41 78.25 -8.15
N LYS A 2 23.10 77.20 -7.74
CA LYS A 2 22.89 75.84 -8.29
C LYS A 2 22.12 75.03 -7.25
N ASN A 3 20.91 74.65 -7.60
CA ASN A 3 20.13 73.73 -6.79
C ASN A 3 20.50 72.29 -7.17
N TRP A 4 20.92 71.48 -6.18
CA TRP A 4 21.16 70.08 -6.25
C TRP A 4 19.87 69.35 -5.76
N GLY A 5 19.21 68.66 -6.63
CA GLY A 5 18.10 67.73 -6.26
C GLY A 5 18.67 66.38 -5.84
N LEU A 6 18.41 66.00 -4.61
CA LEU A 6 18.66 64.64 -4.10
C LEU A 6 17.61 63.68 -4.67
N ILE A 7 18.07 62.66 -5.41
CA ILE A 7 17.23 61.55 -5.82
C ILE A 7 17.36 60.44 -4.74
N PHE A 8 16.28 60.22 -3.99
CA PHE A 8 16.16 59.05 -3.11
C PHE A 8 15.74 57.83 -3.93
N LEU A 9 16.67 56.88 -4.08
CA LEU A 9 16.34 55.53 -4.55
C LEU A 9 15.75 54.75 -3.40
N PHE A 10 14.43 54.46 -3.46
CA PHE A 10 13.78 53.46 -2.60
C PHE A 10 14.00 52.06 -3.19
N SER A 11 14.93 51.32 -2.63
CA SER A 11 15.06 49.88 -2.90
C SER A 11 13.95 49.15 -2.17
N PHE A 12 12.91 48.71 -2.91
CA PHE A 12 11.93 47.75 -2.40
C PHE A 12 12.60 46.40 -2.33
N LEU A 13 13.04 46.01 -1.14
CA LEU A 13 13.33 44.59 -0.83
C LEU A 13 12.00 43.87 -0.73
N ILE A 14 11.62 43.15 -1.81
CA ILE A 14 10.55 42.18 -1.76
C ILE A 14 11.07 40.97 -0.98
N HIS A 15 10.78 40.93 0.32
CA HIS A 15 10.89 39.75 1.13
C HIS A 15 9.74 38.81 0.66
N THR A 16 10.04 37.85 -0.20
CA THR A 16 9.18 36.68 -0.38
C THR A 16 9.25 35.89 0.91
N GLN A 17 8.37 36.20 1.86
CA GLN A 17 8.02 35.25 2.90
C GLN A 17 7.46 34.02 2.20
N LYS A 18 8.28 32.96 2.11
CA LYS A 18 7.73 31.60 1.97
C LYS A 18 6.90 31.37 3.23
N SER A 19 5.61 31.59 3.11
CA SER A 19 4.66 31.05 4.08
C SER A 19 4.86 29.53 4.04
N HIS A 20 5.59 28.98 5.02
CA HIS A 20 5.39 27.63 5.41
C HIS A 20 3.91 27.54 5.82
N PHE A 21 3.09 27.05 4.90
CA PHE A 21 1.83 26.45 5.28
C PHE A 21 2.22 25.26 6.18
N GLN A 22 2.25 25.48 7.48
CA GLN A 22 2.06 24.43 8.44
C GLN A 22 0.64 23.97 8.18
N ALA A 23 0.46 22.89 7.42
CA ALA A 23 -0.80 22.18 7.38
C ALA A 23 -1.12 21.90 8.84
N THR A 24 -2.16 22.51 9.34
CA THR A 24 -2.80 22.08 10.57
C THR A 24 -3.23 20.66 10.26
N ALA A 25 -2.63 19.67 10.95
CA ALA A 25 -2.99 18.28 10.79
C ALA A 25 -4.51 18.21 10.99
N GLU A 26 -5.26 18.04 9.89
CA GLU A 26 -6.69 17.76 9.99
C GLU A 26 -6.79 16.44 10.76
N ASP A 27 -7.57 16.43 11.83
CA ASP A 27 -7.64 15.34 12.78
C ASP A 27 -7.90 14.01 12.05
N GLY A 28 -6.97 13.09 12.18
CA GLY A 28 -7.11 11.70 11.77
C GLY A 28 -6.40 11.27 10.49
N PHE A 29 -5.86 12.16 9.65
CA PHE A 29 -5.05 11.76 8.49
C PHE A 29 -3.62 11.38 8.92
N ILE A 30 -3.08 10.34 8.26
CA ILE A 30 -1.68 9.95 8.41
C ILE A 30 -0.86 10.75 7.40
N SER A 31 0.21 11.37 7.86
CA SER A 31 1.18 12.08 7.03
C SER A 31 2.55 11.41 7.09
N VAL A 32 3.50 11.88 6.30
CA VAL A 32 4.89 11.44 6.30
C VAL A 32 5.81 12.59 6.69
N GLU A 33 6.65 12.35 7.70
CA GLU A 33 7.79 13.20 8.03
C GLU A 33 9.08 12.41 7.86
N ARG A 34 9.83 12.68 6.79
CA ARG A 34 11.02 11.91 6.41
C ARG A 34 10.66 10.41 6.28
N GLN A 35 11.28 9.57 7.11
CA GLN A 35 11.13 8.11 7.10
C GLN A 35 10.07 7.59 8.09
N HIS A 36 9.13 8.43 8.53
CA HIS A 36 8.13 8.05 9.54
C HIS A 36 6.72 8.44 9.13
N PHE A 37 5.77 7.56 9.37
CA PHE A 37 4.37 7.92 9.42
C PHE A 37 4.08 8.72 10.69
N ILE A 38 3.24 9.73 10.56
CA ILE A 38 2.81 10.62 11.64
C ILE A 38 1.29 10.64 11.70
N LEU A 39 0.74 10.43 12.88
CA LEU A 39 -0.68 10.61 13.17
C LEU A 39 -0.82 11.53 14.39
N ASN A 40 -1.57 12.61 14.25
CA ASN A 40 -1.79 13.61 15.31
C ASN A 40 -0.46 14.07 15.96
N GLY A 41 0.54 14.35 15.09
CA GLY A 41 1.86 14.82 15.53
C GLY A 41 2.74 13.77 16.19
N SER A 42 2.35 12.51 16.27
CA SER A 42 3.11 11.41 16.88
C SER A 42 3.47 10.35 15.84
N ARG A 43 4.61 9.66 16.03
CA ARG A 43 4.97 8.53 15.16
C ARG A 43 3.87 7.48 15.16
N TYR A 44 3.54 7.03 13.97
CA TYR A 44 2.56 5.98 13.74
C TYR A 44 3.25 4.74 13.16
N TYR A 45 2.84 3.57 13.58
CA TYR A 45 3.34 2.29 13.09
C TYR A 45 2.17 1.48 12.53
N ALA A 46 2.24 1.18 11.23
CA ALA A 46 1.19 0.51 10.47
C ALA A 46 1.26 -1.00 10.67
N HIS A 47 0.60 -1.52 11.70
CA HIS A 47 0.52 -2.95 11.95
C HIS A 47 -0.86 -3.48 11.63
N GLY A 48 -0.94 -4.51 10.77
CA GLY A 48 -2.23 -4.93 10.24
C GLY A 48 -2.19 -6.20 9.40
N PHE A 49 -3.13 -6.28 8.47
CA PHE A 49 -3.39 -7.46 7.67
C PHE A 49 -3.87 -7.11 6.26
N ASN A 50 -3.80 -8.12 5.38
CA ASN A 50 -4.44 -8.09 4.07
C ASN A 50 -5.79 -8.82 4.13
N ALA A 51 -6.78 -8.31 3.39
CA ALA A 51 -8.10 -8.90 3.25
C ALA A 51 -8.74 -8.48 1.91
N TYR A 52 -8.26 -9.05 0.81
CA TYR A 52 -8.69 -8.70 -0.56
C TYR A 52 -10.19 -8.88 -0.80
N TRP A 53 -10.83 -9.73 -0.04
CA TRP A 53 -12.21 -10.17 -0.16
C TRP A 53 -13.24 -9.18 0.44
N LEU A 54 -12.82 -8.16 1.20
CA LEU A 54 -13.72 -7.28 1.97
C LEU A 54 -14.83 -6.66 1.11
N MET A 55 -14.49 -5.96 0.03
CA MET A 55 -15.47 -5.32 -0.86
C MET A 55 -16.43 -6.36 -1.47
N TYR A 56 -15.90 -7.48 -1.95
CA TYR A 56 -16.69 -8.51 -2.61
C TYR A 56 -17.75 -9.10 -1.67
N LEU A 57 -17.36 -9.53 -0.47
CA LEU A 57 -18.32 -10.05 0.51
C LEU A 57 -19.28 -8.97 1.02
N ALA A 58 -18.81 -7.75 1.23
CA ALA A 58 -19.67 -6.65 1.69
C ALA A 58 -20.71 -6.21 0.67
N SER A 59 -20.54 -6.53 -0.63
CA SER A 59 -21.53 -6.26 -1.67
C SER A 59 -22.84 -7.04 -1.45
N ASP A 60 -22.76 -8.22 -0.80
CA ASP A 60 -23.92 -8.93 -0.29
C ASP A 60 -24.20 -8.51 1.17
N PRO A 61 -25.31 -7.82 1.45
CA PRO A 61 -25.66 -7.40 2.81
C PRO A 61 -25.72 -8.56 3.81
N SER A 62 -26.05 -9.76 3.37
CA SER A 62 -26.13 -10.96 4.23
C SER A 62 -24.77 -11.44 4.73
N GLN A 63 -23.67 -11.03 4.04
CA GLN A 63 -22.31 -11.43 4.36
C GLN A 63 -21.55 -10.35 5.18
N ARG A 64 -22.13 -9.16 5.37
CA ARG A 64 -21.47 -8.02 6.04
C ARG A 64 -21.01 -8.31 7.47
N TYR A 65 -21.67 -9.24 8.15
CA TYR A 65 -21.26 -9.68 9.50
C TYR A 65 -19.83 -10.25 9.51
N LYS A 66 -19.35 -10.85 8.39
CA LYS A 66 -17.99 -11.37 8.29
C LYS A 66 -16.96 -10.24 8.30
N ILE A 67 -17.28 -9.12 7.66
CA ILE A 67 -16.46 -7.91 7.66
C ILE A 67 -16.37 -7.34 9.07
N SER A 68 -17.53 -7.16 9.73
CA SER A 68 -17.58 -6.67 11.11
C SER A 68 -16.83 -7.60 12.07
N SER A 69 -16.96 -8.94 11.89
CA SER A 69 -16.22 -9.93 12.68
C SER A 69 -14.71 -9.83 12.47
N ALA A 70 -14.25 -9.68 11.22
CA ALA A 70 -12.83 -9.54 10.92
C ALA A 70 -12.26 -8.25 11.54
N PHE A 71 -12.94 -7.13 11.43
CA PHE A 71 -12.49 -5.88 12.03
C PHE A 71 -12.54 -5.91 13.56
N GLN A 72 -13.55 -6.54 14.16
CA GLN A 72 -13.60 -6.74 15.60
C GLN A 72 -12.41 -7.57 16.08
N GLN A 73 -12.18 -8.73 15.45
CA GLN A 73 -11.05 -9.59 15.80
C GLN A 73 -9.70 -8.89 15.61
N ALA A 74 -9.56 -8.10 14.54
CA ALA A 74 -8.37 -7.29 14.29
C ALA A 74 -8.16 -6.24 15.40
N ALA A 75 -9.20 -5.51 15.78
CA ALA A 75 -9.16 -4.52 16.86
C ALA A 75 -8.83 -5.15 18.22
N ASP A 76 -9.36 -6.34 18.52
CA ASP A 76 -9.06 -7.10 19.74
C ASP A 76 -7.57 -7.48 19.80
N HIS A 77 -6.92 -7.69 18.66
CA HIS A 77 -5.47 -7.91 18.52
C HIS A 77 -4.68 -6.61 18.32
N ARG A 78 -5.37 -5.45 18.39
CA ARG A 78 -4.78 -4.11 18.21
C ARG A 78 -4.13 -3.90 16.85
N LEU A 79 -4.67 -4.52 15.82
CA LEU A 79 -4.32 -4.23 14.44
C LEU A 79 -5.03 -2.94 14.01
N GLU A 80 -4.32 -2.08 13.31
CA GLU A 80 -4.79 -0.73 12.96
C GLU A 80 -4.89 -0.50 11.45
N ILE A 81 -4.38 -1.43 10.63
CA ILE A 81 -4.39 -1.31 9.16
C ILE A 81 -5.02 -2.55 8.53
N ALA A 82 -5.87 -2.33 7.53
CA ALA A 82 -6.28 -3.36 6.58
C ALA A 82 -5.95 -2.91 5.15
N ARG A 83 -5.24 -3.75 4.39
CA ARG A 83 -5.03 -3.55 2.96
C ARG A 83 -6.03 -4.40 2.19
N THR A 84 -6.74 -3.78 1.23
CA THR A 84 -7.81 -4.43 0.48
C THR A 84 -7.95 -3.88 -0.94
N TRP A 85 -8.77 -4.54 -1.76
CA TRP A 85 -8.99 -4.17 -3.15
C TRP A 85 -10.12 -3.13 -3.30
N ALA A 86 -9.83 -2.03 -4.03
CA ALA A 86 -10.82 -1.11 -4.56
C ALA A 86 -10.98 -1.30 -6.08
N PHE A 87 -10.79 -2.51 -6.54
CA PHE A 87 -10.94 -2.93 -7.92
C PHE A 87 -11.55 -4.34 -8.01
N ARG A 88 -12.25 -4.62 -9.08
CA ARG A 88 -12.64 -5.92 -9.62
C ARG A 88 -13.12 -5.67 -11.05
N ASP A 89 -12.27 -6.01 -12.02
CA ASP A 89 -12.40 -5.53 -13.39
C ASP A 89 -12.94 -6.65 -14.29
N GLY A 90 -14.14 -6.45 -14.86
CA GLY A 90 -14.77 -7.47 -15.71
C GLY A 90 -15.11 -8.77 -14.99
N GLY A 91 -15.47 -9.80 -15.74
CA GLY A 91 -15.77 -11.12 -15.19
C GLY A 91 -17.07 -11.19 -14.39
N PHE A 92 -17.10 -12.09 -13.40
CA PHE A 92 -18.28 -12.29 -12.54
C PHE A 92 -18.32 -11.30 -11.39
N SER A 93 -19.48 -10.66 -11.18
CA SER A 93 -19.72 -9.66 -10.14
C SER A 93 -18.60 -8.60 -10.03
N PRO A 94 -18.30 -7.87 -11.12
CA PRO A 94 -17.21 -6.91 -11.11
C PRO A 94 -17.61 -5.61 -10.40
N LEU A 95 -16.60 -4.83 -9.96
CA LEU A 95 -16.78 -3.42 -9.63
C LEU A 95 -16.96 -2.60 -10.90
N GLN A 96 -16.14 -2.89 -11.93
CA GLN A 96 -16.17 -2.23 -13.22
C GLN A 96 -16.52 -3.24 -14.32
N TYR A 97 -17.71 -3.08 -14.96
CA TYR A 97 -18.15 -3.95 -16.06
C TYR A 97 -17.33 -3.71 -17.33
N SER A 98 -17.06 -2.46 -17.63
CA SER A 98 -16.25 -1.95 -18.73
C SER A 98 -15.77 -0.54 -18.38
N PRO A 99 -14.80 0.03 -19.11
CA PRO A 99 -14.26 1.35 -18.79
C PRO A 99 -15.35 2.41 -18.58
N GLY A 100 -15.43 2.93 -17.35
CA GLY A 100 -16.41 3.94 -16.93
C GLY A 100 -17.82 3.41 -16.58
N SER A 101 -18.05 2.09 -16.66
CA SER A 101 -19.34 1.47 -16.27
C SER A 101 -19.17 0.66 -14.99
N TYR A 102 -19.83 1.08 -13.91
CA TYR A 102 -19.63 0.55 -12.57
C TYR A 102 -20.85 -0.18 -12.02
N ASN A 103 -20.58 -1.12 -11.13
CA ASN A 103 -21.56 -1.85 -10.34
C ASN A 103 -21.78 -1.15 -9.00
N GLU A 104 -22.92 -0.51 -8.84
CA GLU A 104 -23.24 0.23 -7.62
C GLU A 104 -23.33 -0.67 -6.38
N HIS A 105 -23.77 -1.93 -6.52
CA HIS A 105 -23.78 -2.85 -5.37
C HIS A 105 -22.36 -3.15 -4.85
N MET A 106 -21.39 -3.26 -5.75
CA MET A 106 -19.99 -3.45 -5.35
C MET A 106 -19.44 -2.19 -4.69
N PHE A 107 -19.76 -0.99 -5.22
CA PHE A 107 -19.41 0.25 -4.55
C PHE A 107 -20.06 0.38 -3.16
N GLN A 108 -21.32 0.01 -3.00
CA GLN A 108 -21.98 -0.03 -1.68
C GLN A 108 -21.31 -1.04 -0.73
N GLY A 109 -20.73 -2.11 -1.26
CA GLY A 109 -19.88 -3.01 -0.50
C GLY A 109 -18.62 -2.31 0.00
N LEU A 110 -17.93 -1.57 -0.86
CA LEU A 110 -16.74 -0.80 -0.47
C LEU A 110 -17.10 0.34 0.49
N ASP A 111 -18.24 1.03 0.29
CA ASP A 111 -18.77 2.03 1.22
C ASP A 111 -18.94 1.43 2.64
N PHE A 112 -19.50 0.22 2.71
CA PHE A 112 -19.64 -0.48 3.98
C PHE A 112 -18.28 -0.78 4.61
N VAL A 113 -17.31 -1.27 3.84
CA VAL A 113 -15.95 -1.56 4.33
C VAL A 113 -15.31 -0.31 4.92
N VAL A 114 -15.34 0.83 4.20
CA VAL A 114 -14.77 2.10 4.69
C VAL A 114 -15.47 2.57 5.97
N SER A 115 -16.82 2.58 5.97
CA SER A 115 -17.60 2.97 7.14
C SER A 115 -17.33 2.07 8.35
N GLU A 116 -17.26 0.76 8.12
CA GLU A 116 -17.07 -0.22 9.19
C GLU A 116 -15.65 -0.15 9.76
N ALA A 117 -14.61 -0.05 8.91
CA ALA A 117 -13.23 0.13 9.33
C ALA A 117 -13.08 1.34 10.27
N GLY A 118 -13.70 2.47 9.93
CA GLY A 118 -13.71 3.68 10.77
C GLY A 118 -14.30 3.44 12.17
N LYS A 119 -15.35 2.62 12.31
CA LYS A 119 -15.94 2.28 13.61
C LYS A 119 -14.97 1.51 14.52
N TYR A 120 -14.11 0.68 13.94
CA TYR A 120 -13.10 -0.10 14.68
C TYR A 120 -11.76 0.60 14.79
N GLY A 121 -11.63 1.84 14.28
CA GLY A 121 -10.37 2.59 14.28
C GLY A 121 -9.30 2.02 13.35
N ILE A 122 -9.72 1.22 12.36
CA ILE A 122 -8.84 0.60 11.36
C ILE A 122 -8.73 1.54 10.16
N LYS A 123 -7.51 1.80 9.72
CA LYS A 123 -7.19 2.55 8.51
C LYS A 123 -7.08 1.61 7.32
N LEU A 124 -7.38 2.11 6.12
CA LEU A 124 -7.37 1.31 4.90
C LEU A 124 -6.26 1.75 3.95
N ILE A 125 -5.59 0.76 3.35
CA ILE A 125 -4.81 0.91 2.11
C ILE A 125 -5.65 0.28 1.00
N LEU A 126 -5.99 1.08 -0.01
CA LEU A 126 -6.88 0.67 -1.10
C LEU A 126 -6.09 0.50 -2.39
N SER A 127 -5.94 -0.75 -2.85
CA SER A 127 -5.33 -1.07 -4.14
C SER A 127 -6.29 -0.81 -5.29
N LEU A 128 -5.80 -0.18 -6.37
CA LEU A 128 -6.61 0.35 -7.46
C LEU A 128 -6.64 -0.54 -8.70
N VAL A 129 -5.71 -1.49 -8.83
CA VAL A 129 -5.67 -2.50 -9.90
C VAL A 129 -4.69 -3.62 -9.54
N ASN A 130 -4.84 -4.78 -10.17
CA ASN A 130 -3.90 -5.90 -10.02
C ASN A 130 -2.98 -6.05 -11.24
N ASN A 131 -1.75 -6.49 -11.01
CA ASN A 131 -0.88 -6.99 -12.07
C ASN A 131 -1.39 -8.31 -12.64
N TYR A 132 -1.97 -9.16 -11.80
CA TYR A 132 -2.46 -10.50 -12.14
C TYR A 132 -3.90 -10.49 -12.66
N GLU A 133 -4.32 -11.63 -13.24
CA GLU A 133 -5.67 -11.79 -13.80
C GLU A 133 -6.74 -11.99 -12.71
N ASP A 134 -6.32 -12.26 -11.49
CA ASP A 134 -7.22 -12.37 -10.36
C ASP A 134 -7.97 -11.05 -10.17
N SER A 135 -9.29 -11.13 -10.28
CA SER A 135 -10.16 -9.96 -10.31
C SER A 135 -9.94 -9.02 -11.52
N GLY A 136 -9.42 -9.54 -12.64
CA GLY A 136 -9.30 -8.86 -13.93
C GLY A 136 -7.93 -8.21 -14.19
N GLY A 137 -7.58 -7.20 -13.43
CA GLY A 137 -6.28 -6.56 -13.44
C GLY A 137 -5.85 -5.96 -14.79
N LYS A 138 -4.55 -5.71 -14.98
CA LYS A 138 -3.99 -5.05 -16.18
C LYS A 138 -4.41 -5.71 -17.49
N LYS A 139 -4.51 -7.05 -17.51
CA LYS A 139 -4.95 -7.81 -18.69
C LYS A 139 -6.36 -7.43 -19.12
N GLN A 140 -7.27 -7.23 -18.17
CA GLN A 140 -8.66 -6.86 -18.47
C GLN A 140 -8.73 -5.48 -19.12
N TYR A 141 -7.95 -4.51 -18.67
CA TYR A 141 -7.89 -3.18 -19.29
C TYR A 141 -7.37 -3.26 -20.72
N VAL A 142 -6.33 -4.05 -20.96
CA VAL A 142 -5.80 -4.27 -22.32
C VAL A 142 -6.84 -4.97 -23.21
N ASN A 143 -7.57 -5.96 -22.69
CA ASN A 143 -8.63 -6.64 -23.43
C ASN A 143 -9.79 -5.70 -23.77
N TRP A 144 -10.18 -4.78 -22.89
CA TRP A 144 -11.19 -3.76 -23.22
C TRP A 144 -10.73 -2.88 -24.40
N ALA A 145 -9.46 -2.49 -24.43
CA ALA A 145 -8.91 -1.69 -25.53
C ALA A 145 -8.83 -2.50 -26.82
N ARG A 146 -8.40 -3.78 -26.78
CA ARG A 146 -8.40 -4.69 -27.93
C ARG A 146 -9.81 -4.83 -28.53
N ASN A 147 -10.83 -5.00 -27.69
CA ASN A 147 -12.22 -5.11 -28.10
C ASN A 147 -12.76 -3.82 -28.77
N GLN A 148 -12.10 -2.69 -28.53
CA GLN A 148 -12.39 -1.40 -29.18
C GLN A 148 -11.46 -1.12 -30.37
N GLY A 149 -10.75 -2.14 -30.87
CA GLY A 149 -9.94 -2.06 -32.10
C GLY A 149 -8.50 -1.59 -31.90
N GLN A 150 -8.02 -1.48 -30.65
CA GLN A 150 -6.59 -1.21 -30.41
C GLN A 150 -5.76 -2.45 -30.75
N ASN A 151 -4.68 -2.26 -31.52
CA ASN A 151 -3.73 -3.32 -31.82
C ASN A 151 -2.67 -3.42 -30.70
N LEU A 152 -2.92 -4.28 -29.72
CA LEU A 152 -2.09 -4.47 -28.52
C LEU A 152 -1.57 -5.91 -28.48
N SER A 153 -0.25 -6.07 -28.30
CA SER A 153 0.44 -7.35 -28.40
C SER A 153 0.74 -8.01 -27.04
N SER A 154 0.77 -7.22 -25.98
CA SER A 154 1.14 -7.65 -24.64
C SER A 154 0.14 -7.10 -23.59
N ASP A 155 0.04 -7.77 -22.46
CA ASP A 155 -0.69 -7.21 -21.31
C ASP A 155 0.10 -6.06 -20.65
N ASP A 156 1.41 -5.97 -20.92
CA ASP A 156 2.26 -4.85 -20.51
C ASP A 156 2.02 -3.57 -21.34
N ASP A 157 1.21 -3.64 -22.41
CA ASP A 157 0.66 -2.47 -23.09
C ASP A 157 -0.21 -1.60 -22.16
N PHE A 158 -0.62 -2.16 -21.00
CA PHE A 158 -1.23 -1.42 -19.90
C PHE A 158 -0.39 -0.20 -19.51
N PHE A 159 0.92 -0.34 -19.46
CA PHE A 159 1.84 0.70 -19.02
C PHE A 159 2.17 1.74 -20.09
N THR A 160 1.95 1.43 -21.37
CA THR A 160 2.43 2.25 -22.50
C THR A 160 1.33 2.83 -23.35
N ASN A 161 0.24 2.09 -23.55
CA ASN A 161 -0.85 2.52 -24.45
C ASN A 161 -1.70 3.63 -23.80
N SER A 162 -1.89 4.74 -24.54
CA SER A 162 -2.60 5.93 -24.02
C SER A 162 -4.09 5.69 -23.75
N VAL A 163 -4.74 4.81 -24.54
CA VAL A 163 -6.16 4.47 -24.35
C VAL A 163 -6.34 3.68 -23.06
N VAL A 164 -5.49 2.65 -22.86
CA VAL A 164 -5.52 1.81 -21.66
C VAL A 164 -5.23 2.64 -20.41
N LYS A 165 -4.21 3.50 -20.46
CA LYS A 165 -3.92 4.46 -19.38
C LYS A 165 -5.08 5.40 -19.10
N GLY A 166 -5.79 5.83 -20.14
CA GLY A 166 -7.01 6.64 -20.01
C GLY A 166 -8.12 5.92 -19.24
N TYR A 167 -8.33 4.62 -19.52
CA TYR A 167 -9.30 3.82 -18.78
C TYR A 167 -8.94 3.70 -17.30
N TYR A 168 -7.67 3.43 -17.00
CA TYR A 168 -7.19 3.31 -15.64
C TYR A 168 -7.26 4.63 -14.87
N LYS A 169 -6.88 5.76 -15.48
CA LYS A 169 -7.07 7.09 -14.90
C LYS A 169 -8.54 7.36 -14.54
N ASN A 170 -9.46 7.02 -15.43
CA ASN A 170 -10.89 7.18 -15.16
C ASN A 170 -11.37 6.32 -13.99
N HIS A 171 -10.81 5.10 -13.82
CA HIS A 171 -11.09 4.26 -12.66
C HIS A 171 -10.58 4.91 -11.37
N ILE A 172 -9.32 5.36 -11.33
CA ILE A 172 -8.76 6.10 -10.20
C ILE A 172 -9.69 7.25 -9.81
N LYS A 173 -10.07 8.08 -10.80
CA LYS A 173 -10.97 9.21 -10.57
C LYS A 173 -12.30 8.78 -9.97
N ALA A 174 -12.93 7.74 -10.53
CA ALA A 174 -14.22 7.25 -10.05
C ALA A 174 -14.16 6.77 -8.60
N VAL A 175 -13.08 6.07 -8.20
CA VAL A 175 -12.90 5.59 -6.83
C VAL A 175 -12.60 6.75 -5.88
N LEU A 176 -11.63 7.60 -6.17
CA LEU A 176 -11.22 8.69 -5.28
C LEU A 176 -12.34 9.72 -5.05
N THR A 177 -13.13 10.00 -6.09
CA THR A 177 -14.22 11.00 -5.99
C THR A 177 -15.57 10.41 -5.57
N ARG A 178 -15.61 9.10 -5.27
CA ARG A 178 -16.81 8.47 -4.72
C ARG A 178 -17.20 9.12 -3.40
N GLU A 179 -18.46 9.49 -3.29
CA GLU A 179 -19.08 9.82 -2.00
C GLU A 179 -19.61 8.52 -1.37
N ASN A 180 -19.16 8.22 -0.16
CA ASN A 180 -19.60 7.04 0.59
C ASN A 180 -21.09 7.17 0.91
N SER A 181 -21.91 6.26 0.40
CA SER A 181 -23.37 6.29 0.57
C SER A 181 -23.84 6.12 2.01
N MET A 182 -22.97 5.69 2.94
CA MET A 182 -23.29 5.50 4.35
C MET A 182 -22.87 6.68 5.23
N THR A 183 -21.73 7.34 4.88
CA THR A 183 -21.18 8.43 5.68
C THR A 183 -21.37 9.80 5.05
N GLY A 184 -21.63 9.88 3.75
CA GLY A 184 -21.69 11.13 2.99
C GLY A 184 -20.31 11.79 2.80
N ILE A 185 -19.21 11.10 3.12
CA ILE A 185 -17.85 11.62 2.99
C ILE A 185 -17.26 11.11 1.67
N GLY A 186 -16.62 11.99 0.91
CA GLY A 186 -15.85 11.59 -0.28
C GLY A 186 -14.65 10.73 0.13
N TYR A 187 -14.36 9.65 -0.61
CA TYR A 187 -13.26 8.75 -0.24
C TYR A 187 -11.92 9.47 -0.09
N LYS A 188 -11.62 10.40 -0.99
CA LYS A 188 -10.40 11.24 -0.91
C LYS A 188 -10.35 12.14 0.33
N ASP A 189 -11.50 12.37 0.98
CA ASP A 189 -11.70 13.24 2.12
C ASP A 189 -11.91 12.45 3.43
N ASP A 190 -11.90 11.10 3.36
CA ASP A 190 -12.13 10.22 4.51
C ASP A 190 -10.80 9.81 5.16
N PRO A 191 -10.52 10.24 6.40
CA PRO A 191 -9.30 9.88 7.09
C PRO A 191 -9.19 8.39 7.45
N THR A 192 -10.25 7.60 7.26
CA THR A 192 -10.19 6.15 7.35
C THR A 192 -9.31 5.56 6.24
N ILE A 193 -9.24 6.23 5.08
CA ILE A 193 -8.36 5.82 3.97
C ILE A 193 -6.98 6.44 4.19
N MET A 194 -6.04 5.63 4.65
CA MET A 194 -4.65 6.02 4.87
C MET A 194 -3.93 6.27 3.55
N ALA A 195 -4.08 5.35 2.60
CA ALA A 195 -3.29 5.38 1.38
C ALA A 195 -4.01 4.74 0.19
N TRP A 196 -3.60 5.19 -0.99
CA TRP A 196 -3.92 4.60 -2.28
C TRP A 196 -2.72 3.82 -2.78
N GLU A 197 -2.96 2.58 -3.20
CA GLU A 197 -1.96 1.75 -3.86
C GLU A 197 -2.24 1.71 -5.36
N LEU A 198 -1.24 2.11 -6.15
CA LEU A 198 -1.41 2.23 -7.60
C LEU A 198 -1.67 0.89 -8.29
N MET A 199 -0.96 -0.15 -7.89
CA MET A 199 -1.14 -1.49 -8.45
C MET A 199 -0.60 -2.53 -7.49
N ASN A 200 -1.37 -3.57 -7.20
CA ASN A 200 -0.81 -4.73 -6.53
C ASN A 200 0.25 -5.40 -7.40
N GLU A 201 1.48 -5.51 -6.86
CA GLU A 201 2.62 -6.24 -7.41
C GLU A 201 2.92 -5.97 -8.89
N PRO A 202 3.14 -4.71 -9.28
CA PRO A 202 3.42 -4.39 -10.68
C PRO A 202 4.64 -5.16 -11.21
N ARG A 203 4.48 -5.80 -12.36
CA ARG A 203 5.54 -6.49 -13.09
C ARG A 203 5.50 -6.12 -14.56
N ASN A 204 6.67 -5.89 -15.16
CA ASN A 204 6.84 -5.58 -16.57
C ASN A 204 7.93 -6.46 -17.16
N ALA A 205 7.57 -7.57 -17.79
CA ALA A 205 8.48 -8.53 -18.38
C ALA A 205 9.34 -7.95 -19.53
N GLY A 206 8.89 -6.85 -20.14
CA GLY A 206 9.62 -6.17 -21.23
C GLY A 206 10.84 -5.37 -20.79
N GLY A 207 11.14 -5.28 -19.48
CA GLY A 207 12.33 -4.60 -18.96
C GLY A 207 12.36 -3.09 -19.21
N ALA A 208 11.31 -2.51 -19.81
CA ALA A 208 11.17 -1.07 -19.96
C ALA A 208 10.96 -0.45 -18.57
N ASN A 209 11.73 0.59 -18.26
CA ASN A 209 11.63 1.32 -17.00
C ASN A 209 10.18 1.53 -16.58
N TYR A 210 9.70 0.69 -15.65
CA TYR A 210 8.37 0.79 -15.05
C TYR A 210 8.08 2.20 -14.52
N VAL A 211 9.10 2.88 -13.98
CA VAL A 211 9.06 4.25 -13.47
C VAL A 211 8.42 5.24 -14.46
N GLY A 212 8.80 5.16 -15.75
CA GLY A 212 8.24 6.04 -16.77
C GLY A 212 6.84 5.63 -17.22
N SER A 213 6.39 4.41 -16.92
CA SER A 213 5.15 3.87 -17.47
C SER A 213 3.96 3.87 -16.51
N VAL A 214 4.18 3.75 -15.21
CA VAL A 214 3.11 3.97 -14.21
C VAL A 214 2.96 5.44 -13.87
N SER A 215 4.09 6.18 -13.87
CA SER A 215 4.12 7.62 -13.61
C SER A 215 3.44 8.51 -14.66
N PRO A 216 3.38 8.20 -15.99
CA PRO A 216 2.76 9.16 -16.94
C PRO A 216 1.27 9.40 -16.71
N GLY A 217 0.63 8.57 -15.88
CA GLY A 217 -0.75 8.80 -15.47
C GLY A 217 -0.90 9.55 -14.17
N LEU A 218 0.20 9.69 -13.41
CA LEU A 218 0.23 10.15 -12.04
C LEU A 218 1.24 11.29 -11.82
N ASP A 219 1.86 11.78 -12.89
CA ASP A 219 2.69 12.98 -12.80
C ASP A 219 1.82 14.18 -12.39
N ARG A 220 2.09 14.76 -11.22
CA ARG A 220 1.43 16.00 -10.79
C ARG A 220 1.49 17.10 -11.85
N ARG A 221 2.47 17.04 -12.76
CA ARG A 221 2.63 17.99 -13.86
C ARG A 221 1.55 17.92 -14.93
N ASP A 222 0.86 16.78 -15.11
CA ASP A 222 -0.29 16.70 -16.03
C ASP A 222 -1.61 17.20 -15.41
N GLY A 223 -1.58 17.65 -14.16
CA GLY A 223 -2.75 18.22 -13.47
C GLY A 223 -3.79 17.17 -13.04
N PHE A 224 -3.71 15.93 -13.52
CA PHE A 224 -4.71 14.88 -13.24
C PHE A 224 -4.82 14.55 -11.76
N LEU A 225 -3.67 14.29 -11.09
CA LEU A 225 -3.68 14.01 -9.65
C LEU A 225 -4.03 15.25 -8.82
N SER A 226 -3.56 16.44 -9.23
CA SER A 226 -3.85 17.68 -8.50
C SER A 226 -5.34 18.03 -8.47
N GLU A 227 -6.13 17.54 -9.45
CA GLU A 227 -7.57 17.77 -9.52
C GLU A 227 -8.38 16.80 -8.64
N ILE A 228 -7.89 15.58 -8.43
CA ILE A 228 -8.66 14.51 -7.78
C ILE A 228 -8.04 13.99 -6.48
N TYR A 229 -6.75 14.22 -6.29
CA TYR A 229 -5.99 13.73 -5.15
C TYR A 229 -5.78 14.84 -4.12
N ARG A 230 -6.14 14.59 -2.88
CA ARG A 230 -5.80 15.47 -1.77
C ARG A 230 -4.40 15.14 -1.26
N PRO A 231 -3.63 16.17 -0.89
CA PRO A 231 -2.28 15.95 -0.32
C PRO A 231 -2.29 15.24 1.03
N GLU A 232 -3.43 15.07 1.66
CA GLU A 232 -3.58 14.42 2.96
C GLU A 232 -3.60 12.88 2.90
N SER A 233 -4.07 12.27 1.79
CA SER A 233 -3.97 10.82 1.61
C SER A 233 -2.62 10.43 1.04
N LEU A 234 -2.03 9.33 1.51
CA LEU A 234 -0.75 8.83 1.04
C LEU A 234 -0.89 8.05 -0.26
N LEU A 235 0.20 7.98 -1.04
CA LEU A 235 0.29 7.24 -2.28
C LEU A 235 1.49 6.29 -2.23
N GLU A 236 1.29 5.05 -2.70
CA GLU A 236 2.36 4.09 -2.85
C GLU A 236 2.21 3.27 -4.15
N ALA A 237 3.27 2.58 -4.56
CA ALA A 237 3.35 1.95 -5.87
C ALA A 237 2.88 0.49 -5.92
N GLY A 238 2.80 -0.20 -4.78
CA GLY A 238 2.45 -1.62 -4.66
C GLY A 238 3.59 -2.58 -4.98
N LEU A 239 4.83 -2.15 -4.77
CA LEU A 239 6.02 -2.94 -5.15
C LEU A 239 6.26 -4.11 -4.21
N GLU A 240 6.71 -5.23 -4.80
CA GLU A 240 7.23 -6.39 -4.05
C GLU A 240 8.61 -6.12 -3.42
N GLY A 241 9.38 -5.18 -3.96
CA GLY A 241 10.72 -4.84 -3.47
C GLY A 241 11.89 -5.24 -4.40
N PHE A 242 11.65 -5.82 -5.57
CA PHE A 242 12.73 -6.26 -6.47
C PHE A 242 13.62 -5.11 -6.90
N TYR A 243 14.93 -5.30 -6.75
CA TYR A 243 15.97 -4.36 -7.20
C TYR A 243 16.17 -4.46 -8.69
N GLY A 244 16.20 -3.35 -9.38
CA GLY A 244 16.42 -3.25 -10.82
C GLY A 244 17.83 -2.83 -11.18
N GLN A 245 18.00 -2.38 -12.42
CA GLN A 245 19.31 -2.03 -13.01
C GLN A 245 19.93 -0.77 -12.41
N SER A 246 19.16 0.14 -11.83
CA SER A 246 19.68 1.39 -11.26
C SER A 246 20.63 1.14 -10.08
N HIS A 247 20.42 0.02 -9.38
CA HIS A 247 21.22 -0.42 -8.25
C HIS A 247 21.62 -1.88 -8.44
N ALA A 248 22.35 -2.15 -9.53
CA ALA A 248 22.70 -3.51 -9.96
C ALA A 248 23.43 -4.35 -8.88
N HIS A 249 24.19 -3.71 -7.98
CA HIS A 249 24.85 -4.38 -6.86
C HIS A 249 23.85 -4.91 -5.81
N GLN A 250 22.65 -4.34 -5.72
CA GLN A 250 21.60 -4.82 -4.82
C GLN A 250 20.81 -6.00 -5.41
N GLN A 251 20.93 -6.26 -6.71
CA GLN A 251 20.23 -7.40 -7.35
C GLN A 251 20.64 -8.76 -6.78
N GLN A 252 21.78 -8.86 -6.11
CA GLN A 252 22.16 -10.06 -5.35
C GLN A 252 21.18 -10.41 -4.23
N ASN A 253 20.40 -9.44 -3.76
CA ASN A 253 19.38 -9.64 -2.71
C ASN A 253 18.05 -10.09 -3.30
N ASN A 254 17.85 -10.04 -4.63
CA ASN A 254 16.65 -10.58 -5.25
C ASN A 254 16.61 -12.11 -5.15
N PRO A 255 15.41 -12.70 -5.17
CA PRO A 255 15.27 -14.10 -5.57
C PRO A 255 15.92 -14.32 -6.94
N GLN A 256 16.14 -15.56 -7.36
CA GLN A 256 16.87 -15.89 -8.58
C GLN A 256 16.14 -15.51 -9.89
N PHE A 257 15.30 -14.48 -9.86
CA PHE A 257 14.57 -13.95 -11.01
C PHE A 257 14.36 -12.43 -10.91
N GLN A 258 13.88 -11.82 -12.00
CA GLN A 258 13.58 -10.40 -12.13
C GLN A 258 12.13 -10.21 -12.56
N VAL A 259 11.54 -9.09 -12.17
CA VAL A 259 10.12 -8.78 -12.47
C VAL A 259 9.96 -7.48 -13.28
N GLY A 260 11.07 -6.82 -13.62
CA GLY A 260 11.06 -5.59 -14.43
C GLY A 260 10.77 -4.30 -13.65
N THR A 261 10.63 -4.36 -12.34
CA THR A 261 10.55 -3.18 -11.46
C THR A 261 11.93 -2.84 -10.88
N ASP A 262 12.06 -1.65 -10.31
CA ASP A 262 13.25 -1.18 -9.62
C ASP A 262 12.84 -0.50 -8.32
N PHE A 263 13.07 -1.19 -7.22
CA PHE A 263 12.64 -0.73 -5.88
C PHE A 263 13.11 0.70 -5.58
N ILE A 264 14.38 1.00 -5.84
CA ILE A 264 14.93 2.33 -5.53
C ILE A 264 14.32 3.39 -6.44
N THR A 265 14.44 3.23 -7.76
CA THR A 265 14.02 4.27 -8.72
C THR A 265 12.51 4.50 -8.68
N ASN A 266 11.71 3.45 -8.51
CA ASN A 266 10.26 3.59 -8.42
C ASN A 266 9.85 4.36 -7.15
N ASN A 267 10.50 4.10 -6.02
CA ASN A 267 10.21 4.80 -4.78
C ASN A 267 10.87 6.19 -4.68
N GLN A 268 11.81 6.54 -5.57
CA GLN A 268 12.35 7.91 -5.68
C GLN A 268 11.38 8.90 -6.35
N ILE A 269 10.31 8.42 -6.99
CA ILE A 269 9.27 9.29 -7.55
C ILE A 269 8.74 10.19 -6.43
N PRO A 270 8.72 11.53 -6.64
CA PRO A 270 8.36 12.48 -5.58
C PRO A 270 6.95 12.27 -5.01
N ASP A 271 6.03 11.77 -5.83
CA ASP A 271 4.63 11.57 -5.46
C ASP A 271 4.38 10.25 -4.70
N ILE A 272 5.34 9.34 -4.65
CA ILE A 272 5.28 8.14 -3.82
C ILE A 272 5.71 8.51 -2.40
N ASP A 273 4.83 8.35 -1.43
CA ASP A 273 5.03 8.80 -0.06
C ASP A 273 5.78 7.77 0.79
N PHE A 274 5.61 6.49 0.53
CA PHE A 274 6.28 5.41 1.25
C PHE A 274 6.56 4.21 0.36
N ALA A 275 7.49 3.37 0.78
CA ALA A 275 7.89 2.16 0.06
C ALA A 275 7.22 0.93 0.65
N THR A 276 6.89 -0.02 -0.23
CA THR A 276 6.34 -1.32 0.16
C THR A 276 7.25 -2.47 -0.29
N VAL A 277 7.22 -3.56 0.48
CA VAL A 277 7.93 -4.81 0.21
C VAL A 277 7.01 -5.97 0.55
N HIS A 278 6.99 -6.99 -0.31
CA HIS A 278 6.38 -8.28 -0.06
C HIS A 278 7.44 -9.33 0.25
N SER A 279 7.06 -10.41 0.93
CA SER A 279 8.02 -11.42 1.40
C SER A 279 7.43 -12.82 1.43
N TYR A 280 7.66 -13.56 0.33
CA TYR A 280 7.20 -14.94 0.16
C TYR A 280 8.37 -15.87 -0.19
N PRO A 281 9.32 -16.10 0.75
CA PRO A 281 10.48 -16.93 0.48
C PRO A 281 10.13 -18.37 0.12
N ASP A 282 9.02 -18.91 0.59
CA ASP A 282 8.49 -20.23 0.24
C ASP A 282 8.07 -20.32 -1.23
N GLN A 283 7.47 -19.27 -1.80
CA GLN A 283 7.14 -19.21 -3.24
C GLN A 283 8.36 -18.93 -4.11
N TRP A 284 9.26 -18.09 -3.63
CA TRP A 284 10.40 -17.61 -4.43
C TRP A 284 11.56 -18.60 -4.46
N LEU A 285 11.74 -19.38 -3.39
CA LEU A 285 12.84 -20.31 -3.17
C LEU A 285 12.31 -21.72 -2.85
N THR A 286 11.37 -22.19 -3.65
CA THR A 286 10.64 -23.48 -3.44
C THR A 286 11.55 -24.70 -3.32
N SER A 287 12.75 -24.67 -3.89
CA SER A 287 13.74 -25.76 -3.83
C SER A 287 14.73 -25.67 -2.67
N GLN A 288 14.66 -24.61 -1.87
CA GLN A 288 15.58 -24.35 -0.77
C GLN A 288 15.03 -24.87 0.56
N SER A 289 15.93 -25.12 1.52
CA SER A 289 15.51 -25.47 2.90
C SER A 289 14.87 -24.27 3.61
N ASP A 290 14.10 -24.54 4.69
CA ASP A 290 13.50 -23.48 5.51
C ASP A 290 14.57 -22.54 6.09
N GLU A 291 15.73 -23.05 6.51
CA GLU A 291 16.83 -22.23 7.00
C GLU A 291 17.38 -21.29 5.92
N ALA A 292 17.48 -21.77 4.67
CA ALA A 292 17.91 -20.92 3.53
C ALA A 292 16.84 -19.86 3.19
N GLN A 293 15.57 -20.22 3.25
CA GLN A 293 14.46 -19.28 3.06
C GLN A 293 14.45 -18.19 4.15
N LEU A 294 14.69 -18.54 5.40
CA LEU A 294 14.78 -17.58 6.52
C LEU A 294 16.03 -16.70 6.44
N SER A 295 17.17 -17.27 6.04
CA SER A 295 18.39 -16.48 5.80
C SER A 295 18.16 -15.45 4.70
N PHE A 296 17.57 -15.86 3.57
CA PHE A 296 17.18 -14.96 2.51
C PHE A 296 16.22 -13.87 3.01
N LEU A 297 15.20 -14.24 3.79
CA LEU A 297 14.25 -13.29 4.35
C LEU A 297 14.96 -12.23 5.20
N ASN A 298 15.87 -12.63 6.07
CA ASN A 298 16.64 -11.69 6.88
C ASN A 298 17.46 -10.70 6.03
N ASP A 299 18.15 -11.19 5.00
CA ASP A 299 18.91 -10.33 4.09
C ASP A 299 18.01 -9.39 3.30
N TRP A 300 16.87 -9.88 2.82
CA TRP A 300 15.83 -9.12 2.13
C TRP A 300 15.31 -7.97 2.98
N LEU A 301 14.86 -8.25 4.20
CA LEU A 301 14.34 -7.25 5.13
C LEU A 301 15.40 -6.20 5.48
N ASN A 302 16.61 -6.62 5.82
CA ASN A 302 17.69 -5.73 6.24
C ASN A 302 18.18 -4.82 5.11
N SER A 303 18.30 -5.35 3.88
CA SER A 303 18.69 -4.57 2.71
C SER A 303 17.68 -3.45 2.43
N HIS A 304 16.37 -3.78 2.45
CA HIS A 304 15.33 -2.78 2.23
C HIS A 304 15.26 -1.74 3.35
N ILE A 305 15.38 -2.15 4.62
CA ILE A 305 15.45 -1.21 5.75
C ILE A 305 16.65 -0.27 5.59
N HIS A 306 17.81 -0.80 5.20
CA HIS A 306 19.01 0.01 4.97
C HIS A 306 18.78 1.04 3.86
N ASP A 307 18.27 0.60 2.71
CA ASP A 307 18.12 1.45 1.54
C ASP A 307 17.05 2.53 1.71
N VAL A 308 15.94 2.22 2.37
CA VAL A 308 14.95 3.28 2.67
C VAL A 308 15.48 4.31 3.67
N GLN A 309 16.35 3.90 4.61
CA GLN A 309 16.96 4.82 5.57
C GLN A 309 18.06 5.69 4.96
N THR A 310 18.85 5.14 4.04
CA THR A 310 20.05 5.81 3.52
C THR A 310 19.84 6.48 2.18
N VAL A 311 18.96 5.93 1.34
CA VAL A 311 18.75 6.38 -0.04
C VAL A 311 17.40 7.07 -0.21
N LEU A 312 16.30 6.42 0.20
CA LEU A 312 14.96 6.91 -0.09
C LEU A 312 14.46 7.95 0.92
N GLN A 313 14.84 7.83 2.19
CA GLN A 313 14.37 8.69 3.29
C GLN A 313 12.83 8.70 3.41
N LYS A 314 12.20 7.55 3.18
CA LYS A 314 10.74 7.33 3.23
C LYS A 314 10.39 6.23 4.24
N PRO A 315 9.15 6.14 4.75
CA PRO A 315 8.70 4.98 5.52
C PRO A 315 8.75 3.70 4.68
N LEU A 316 9.02 2.57 5.34
CA LEU A 316 8.94 1.24 4.74
C LEU A 316 7.83 0.43 5.41
N LEU A 317 6.93 -0.12 4.60
CA LEU A 317 5.91 -1.06 5.03
C LEU A 317 6.16 -2.43 4.40
N PHE A 318 6.28 -3.49 5.23
CA PHE A 318 6.22 -4.86 4.75
C PHE A 318 4.75 -5.19 4.46
N ALA A 319 4.30 -4.87 3.24
CA ALA A 319 2.88 -4.84 2.90
C ALA A 319 2.25 -6.22 2.72
N GLU A 320 3.08 -7.25 2.45
CA GLU A 320 2.65 -8.65 2.45
C GLU A 320 3.76 -9.57 2.94
N PHE A 321 3.38 -10.55 3.76
CA PHE A 321 4.24 -11.69 4.12
C PHE A 321 3.39 -12.84 4.66
N GLY A 322 3.88 -14.05 4.47
CA GLY A 322 3.22 -15.26 4.95
C GLY A 322 4.05 -16.52 4.70
N LYS A 323 3.58 -17.64 5.22
CA LYS A 323 4.09 -18.99 4.95
C LYS A 323 2.90 -19.89 4.63
N SER A 324 2.95 -20.54 3.46
CA SER A 324 1.84 -21.38 2.99
C SER A 324 1.74 -22.67 3.79
N SER A 325 0.54 -22.98 4.25
CA SER A 325 0.21 -24.29 4.83
C SER A 325 0.21 -25.42 3.80
N LYS A 326 0.26 -25.08 2.50
CA LYS A 326 0.35 -26.02 1.39
C LYS A 326 1.80 -26.40 1.05
N ASP A 327 2.78 -25.72 1.67
CA ASP A 327 4.19 -26.00 1.47
C ASP A 327 4.57 -27.38 2.07
N ALA A 328 5.43 -28.11 1.35
CA ALA A 328 5.86 -29.44 1.79
C ALA A 328 6.60 -29.34 3.12
N GLY A 329 6.14 -30.10 4.13
CA GLY A 329 6.74 -30.07 5.45
C GLY A 329 6.38 -28.85 6.30
N TYR A 330 5.33 -28.13 5.92
CA TYR A 330 4.77 -27.04 6.75
C TYR A 330 4.41 -27.54 8.14
N ASP A 331 4.68 -26.69 9.13
CA ASP A 331 4.10 -26.70 10.46
C ASP A 331 3.89 -25.27 10.95
N THR A 332 3.11 -25.11 12.01
CA THR A 332 2.80 -23.79 12.57
C THR A 332 4.05 -23.10 13.12
N TYR A 333 5.04 -23.84 13.62
CA TYR A 333 6.28 -23.28 14.15
C TYR A 333 7.05 -22.52 13.04
N LYS A 334 7.17 -23.09 11.85
CA LYS A 334 7.83 -22.45 10.69
C LYS A 334 7.14 -21.15 10.27
N ARG A 335 5.81 -21.13 10.28
CA ARG A 335 5.05 -19.89 10.06
C ARG A 335 5.33 -18.86 11.12
N ASP A 336 5.28 -19.26 12.39
CA ASP A 336 5.53 -18.38 13.53
C ASP A 336 6.97 -17.84 13.53
N GLU A 337 7.95 -18.62 13.07
CA GLU A 337 9.34 -18.21 12.89
C GLU A 337 9.49 -17.15 11.80
N LEU A 338 8.80 -17.30 10.64
CA LEU A 338 8.76 -16.29 9.59
C LEU A 338 8.14 -14.98 10.11
N PHE A 339 7.00 -15.06 10.79
CA PHE A 339 6.33 -13.88 11.39
C PHE A 339 7.25 -13.21 12.42
N SER A 340 7.88 -13.98 13.29
CA SER A 340 8.83 -13.47 14.29
C SER A 340 10.02 -12.76 13.64
N THR A 341 10.50 -13.25 12.50
CA THR A 341 11.60 -12.64 11.73
C THR A 341 11.19 -11.26 11.20
N VAL A 342 10.05 -11.15 10.51
CA VAL A 342 9.53 -9.87 10.00
C VAL A 342 9.26 -8.88 11.14
N TYR A 343 8.63 -9.35 12.21
CA TYR A 343 8.32 -8.52 13.37
C TYR A 343 9.55 -8.05 14.13
N SER A 344 10.57 -8.90 14.26
CA SER A 344 11.83 -8.53 14.91
C SER A 344 12.62 -7.50 14.12
N ALA A 345 12.68 -7.62 12.78
CA ALA A 345 13.30 -6.62 11.91
C ALA A 345 12.57 -5.27 12.02
N THR A 346 11.23 -5.28 11.91
CA THR A 346 10.39 -4.09 12.07
C THR A 346 10.60 -3.44 13.43
N TYR A 347 10.51 -4.21 14.51
CA TYR A 347 10.66 -3.70 15.88
C TYR A 347 12.05 -3.12 16.13
N SER A 348 13.11 -3.79 15.67
CA SER A 348 14.49 -3.35 15.87
C SER A 348 14.75 -2.02 15.18
N SER A 349 14.29 -1.88 13.92
CA SER A 349 14.36 -0.63 13.18
C SER A 349 13.56 0.48 13.86
N ALA A 350 12.28 0.24 14.18
CA ALA A 350 11.40 1.21 14.83
C ALA A 350 11.95 1.69 16.19
N ARG A 351 12.46 0.76 17.01
CA ARG A 351 13.08 1.06 18.33
C ARG A 351 14.33 1.94 18.21
N GLY A 352 15.11 1.75 17.14
CA GLY A 352 16.27 2.56 16.79
C GLY A 352 15.93 3.89 16.13
N GLY A 353 14.67 4.18 15.86
CA GLY A 353 14.23 5.38 15.11
C GLY A 353 14.38 5.24 13.61
N GLY A 354 14.49 4.02 13.09
CA GLY A 354 14.62 3.71 11.68
C GLY A 354 13.30 3.75 10.90
N ALA A 355 13.39 3.39 9.61
CA ALA A 355 12.33 3.59 8.62
C ALA A 355 11.27 2.47 8.56
N ALA A 356 11.53 1.27 9.13
CA ALA A 356 10.52 0.21 9.10
C ALA A 356 9.32 0.62 9.97
N ALA A 357 8.20 0.86 9.29
CA ALA A 357 7.03 1.49 9.85
C ALA A 357 5.90 0.51 10.17
N GLY A 358 6.05 -0.78 9.82
CA GLY A 358 5.04 -1.80 10.12
C GLY A 358 5.07 -3.01 9.21
N GLY A 359 4.05 -3.86 9.38
CA GLY A 359 3.88 -5.05 8.56
C GLY A 359 2.43 -5.54 8.53
N LEU A 360 2.01 -6.02 7.36
CA LEU A 360 0.68 -6.53 7.07
C LEU A 360 0.80 -7.99 6.61
N PHE A 361 0.31 -8.92 7.41
CA PHE A 361 0.38 -10.33 7.00
C PHE A 361 -0.67 -10.66 5.92
N TRP A 362 -0.35 -11.59 5.06
CA TRP A 362 -1.28 -12.19 4.14
C TRP A 362 -1.76 -13.52 4.70
N GLN A 363 -3.08 -13.72 4.95
CA GLN A 363 -4.20 -12.80 5.01
C GLN A 363 -5.07 -13.13 6.23
N LEU A 364 -5.93 -12.21 6.66
CA LEU A 364 -6.90 -12.48 7.72
C LEU A 364 -8.18 -13.06 7.12
N LEU A 365 -8.64 -14.18 7.67
CA LEU A 365 -9.98 -14.72 7.47
C LEU A 365 -10.69 -14.90 8.83
N THR A 366 -12.02 -15.02 8.78
CA THR A 366 -12.82 -15.43 9.92
C THR A 366 -13.36 -16.85 9.69
N GLU A 367 -13.90 -17.47 10.73
CA GLU A 367 -14.53 -18.77 10.62
C GLU A 367 -15.64 -18.79 9.55
N GLY A 368 -15.76 -19.90 8.82
CA GLY A 368 -16.76 -20.07 7.75
C GLY A 368 -16.43 -19.35 6.44
N MET A 369 -15.13 -19.03 6.22
CA MET A 369 -14.63 -18.47 4.97
C MET A 369 -13.75 -19.43 4.19
N ASP A 370 -14.10 -20.73 4.18
CA ASP A 370 -13.26 -21.79 3.59
C ASP A 370 -13.01 -21.60 2.09
N ASP A 371 -13.95 -21.00 1.35
CA ASP A 371 -13.81 -20.71 -0.09
C ASP A 371 -12.72 -19.64 -0.39
N PHE A 372 -12.24 -18.94 0.62
CA PHE A 372 -11.19 -17.91 0.51
C PHE A 372 -9.82 -18.40 0.99
N ARG A 373 -9.71 -19.67 1.41
CA ARG A 373 -8.45 -20.24 1.90
C ARG A 373 -7.48 -20.47 0.74
N ASP A 374 -6.32 -19.82 0.84
CA ASP A 374 -5.24 -19.93 -0.15
C ASP A 374 -4.01 -20.69 0.38
N GLY A 375 -4.00 -21.01 1.66
CA GLY A 375 -2.90 -21.65 2.37
C GLY A 375 -2.10 -20.69 3.24
N TYR A 376 -2.26 -19.38 3.08
CA TYR A 376 -1.60 -18.34 3.88
C TYR A 376 -2.50 -17.74 4.95
N GLU A 377 -3.77 -18.07 4.91
CA GLU A 377 -4.76 -17.49 5.81
C GLU A 377 -4.43 -17.68 7.29
N ILE A 378 -4.72 -16.65 8.06
CA ILE A 378 -4.76 -16.66 9.51
C ILE A 378 -6.22 -16.54 9.95
N VAL A 379 -6.72 -17.58 10.61
CA VAL A 379 -7.95 -17.55 11.38
C VAL A 379 -7.54 -17.61 12.83
N PHE A 380 -7.80 -16.56 13.62
CA PHE A 380 -7.21 -16.41 14.95
C PHE A 380 -7.56 -17.56 15.90
N SER A 381 -8.79 -18.06 15.85
CA SER A 381 -9.23 -19.21 16.64
C SER A 381 -8.52 -20.53 16.27
N GLU A 382 -8.07 -20.65 15.01
CA GLU A 382 -7.37 -21.84 14.50
C GLU A 382 -5.84 -21.70 14.59
N SER A 383 -5.33 -20.48 14.85
CA SER A 383 -3.92 -20.13 14.83
C SER A 383 -3.48 -19.39 16.10
N PRO A 384 -3.67 -19.95 17.31
CA PRO A 384 -3.50 -19.21 18.57
C PRO A 384 -2.06 -18.75 18.85
N SER A 385 -1.04 -19.50 18.42
CA SER A 385 0.37 -19.07 18.55
C SER A 385 0.68 -17.87 17.68
N THR A 386 0.27 -17.91 16.41
CA THR A 386 0.44 -16.80 15.47
C THR A 386 -0.37 -15.57 15.91
N ALA A 387 -1.61 -15.76 16.39
CA ALA A 387 -2.43 -14.69 16.96
C ALA A 387 -1.74 -13.99 18.14
N SER A 388 -1.10 -14.78 19.02
CA SER A 388 -0.32 -14.25 20.14
C SER A 388 0.88 -13.42 19.67
N LEU A 389 1.64 -13.87 18.67
CA LEU A 389 2.77 -13.13 18.09
C LEU A 389 2.30 -11.80 17.47
N ILE A 390 1.17 -11.80 16.76
CA ILE A 390 0.56 -10.61 16.17
C ILE A 390 0.20 -9.60 17.27
N ALA A 391 -0.49 -10.05 18.33
CA ALA A 391 -0.88 -9.19 19.45
C ALA A 391 0.33 -8.63 20.22
N GLU A 392 1.38 -9.44 20.42
CA GLU A 392 2.63 -8.99 21.03
C GLU A 392 3.34 -7.92 20.20
N GLN A 393 3.39 -8.07 18.89
CA GLN A 393 3.96 -7.07 17.99
C GLN A 393 3.21 -5.74 18.08
N SER A 394 1.87 -5.78 18.05
CA SER A 394 1.03 -4.60 18.26
C SER A 394 1.39 -3.88 19.56
N GLN A 395 1.55 -4.62 20.67
CA GLN A 395 1.92 -4.05 21.97
C GLN A 395 3.33 -3.44 21.95
N LYS A 396 4.30 -4.10 21.30
CA LYS A 396 5.67 -3.61 21.18
C LYS A 396 5.74 -2.29 20.41
N LEU A 397 5.02 -2.19 19.29
CA LEU A 397 4.99 -0.97 18.47
C LEU A 397 4.27 0.18 19.20
N ASN A 398 3.19 -0.10 19.93
CA ASN A 398 2.50 0.91 20.75
C ASN A 398 3.40 1.48 21.84
N LYS A 399 4.21 0.64 22.52
CA LYS A 399 5.20 1.13 23.50
C LYS A 399 6.26 2.04 22.86
N ILE A 400 6.66 1.76 21.60
CA ILE A 400 7.58 2.64 20.88
C ILE A 400 6.90 3.97 20.55
N ARG A 401 5.65 3.95 20.10
CA ARG A 401 4.84 5.16 19.85
C ARG A 401 4.80 6.06 21.09
N GLU A 402 4.44 5.50 22.25
CA GLU A 402 4.44 6.22 23.52
C GLU A 402 5.80 6.82 23.88
N LYS A 403 6.88 6.08 23.69
CA LYS A 403 8.25 6.55 23.95
C LYS A 403 8.57 7.80 23.14
N TYR A 404 8.27 7.81 21.82
CA TYR A 404 8.55 8.94 20.97
C TYR A 404 7.60 10.12 21.18
N ALA A 405 6.36 9.90 21.61
CA ALA A 405 5.44 10.95 22.00
C ALA A 405 5.94 11.78 23.22
N ARG A 406 6.60 11.12 24.19
CA ARG A 406 7.13 11.76 25.40
C ARG A 406 8.40 12.58 25.19
N VAL A 407 9.11 12.41 24.09
CA VAL A 407 10.38 13.12 23.81
C VAL A 407 10.14 14.49 23.17
N ARG A 408 8.93 14.86 22.82
CA ARG A 408 8.57 16.16 22.22
C ARG A 408 8.28 17.29 23.25
N PHE A 409 8.53 17.06 24.57
CA PHE A 409 8.35 18.08 25.64
C PHE A 409 9.68 18.45 26.29
#